data_56b275df906fde0bb500fe38da06b260
#
_entry.id   56b275df906fde0bb500fe38da06b260
#
_cell.length_a   1.000
_cell.length_b   1.000
_cell.length_c   1.000
_cell.angle_alpha   90.00
_cell.angle_beta   90.00
_cell.angle_gamma   90.00
#
_symmetry.space_group_name_H-M   'P 1'
#
loop_
_entity.id
_entity.type
_entity.pdbx_description
1 polymer ?
#
loop_
_entity_poly.entity_id
_entity_poly.type
_entity_poly.pdbx_seq_one_letter_code
_entity_poly.pdbx_strand_id
1 'polypeptide(L)'
;MILLPFLTKAVDNPFIPWQLALWSDGFCNKSHNKKFQHTDYLGKNMRKITQAISAVCLLFALNSSAVALASSPSPLNPGTNVARLAEQAPIHWVSVAQIENSLAGRPPMAGGVDIDDTGLFFRPGFWRGKKTFSPESEDYLKNPVFWEKMNNGWDEFSIPKEVARQLIDMHVRRGDAIFFVTGRSPTKTETVSKTLADNFHIPATNMNPVIFAGDKPGQNTKSQWLQDKNIRIFYGDSDNDITAARDVGARGIRILRASNSTYKPLPQAGAFGEEVIVNSEY
;
A
#
# COMPACT_ATOMS: atom_id res chain seq x y z
N MET A 1 -24.51 -36.81 -38.00
CA MET A 1 -25.74 -36.14 -38.45
C MET A 1 -26.70 -36.15 -37.25
N ILE A 2 -26.79 -35.07 -36.53
CA ILE A 2 -27.94 -34.51 -35.78
C ILE A 2 -27.42 -33.25 -35.08
N LEU A 3 -27.88 -32.13 -35.60
CA LEU A 3 -27.74 -30.79 -35.01
C LEU A 3 -28.80 -30.61 -33.95
N LEU A 4 -28.46 -29.93 -32.86
CA LEU A 4 -29.42 -29.31 -31.96
C LEU A 4 -28.95 -27.89 -31.58
N PRO A 5 -29.86 -26.92 -31.52
CA PRO A 5 -29.52 -25.51 -31.52
C PRO A 5 -29.39 -24.91 -30.10
N PHE A 6 -28.57 -23.87 -30.07
CA PHE A 6 -28.37 -22.98 -28.93
C PHE A 6 -29.63 -22.13 -28.63
N LEU A 7 -30.02 -22.10 -27.38
CA LEU A 7 -30.96 -21.11 -26.84
C LEU A 7 -30.20 -20.11 -26.00
N THR A 8 -30.04 -18.92 -26.53
CA THR A 8 -29.62 -17.71 -25.81
C THR A 8 -30.77 -17.18 -25.00
N LYS A 9 -30.61 -17.02 -23.69
CA LYS A 9 -31.46 -16.17 -22.85
C LYS A 9 -30.68 -14.91 -22.49
N ALA A 10 -31.11 -13.79 -23.06
CA ALA A 10 -30.77 -12.47 -22.58
C ALA A 10 -31.50 -12.19 -21.27
N VAL A 11 -30.78 -11.64 -20.31
CA VAL A 11 -31.36 -11.08 -19.08
C VAL A 11 -31.20 -9.57 -19.16
N ASP A 12 -32.33 -8.92 -19.34
CA ASP A 12 -32.46 -7.46 -19.33
C ASP A 12 -32.24 -6.94 -17.92
N ASN A 13 -31.42 -5.93 -17.80
CA ASN A 13 -31.22 -5.17 -16.57
C ASN A 13 -31.74 -3.74 -16.79
N PRO A 14 -32.78 -3.28 -16.08
CA PRO A 14 -33.28 -1.94 -16.28
C PRO A 14 -32.50 -0.90 -15.48
N PHE A 15 -31.89 0.01 -16.19
CA PHE A 15 -31.35 1.28 -15.68
C PHE A 15 -32.48 2.16 -15.17
N ILE A 16 -32.36 2.71 -13.97
CA ILE A 16 -33.17 3.80 -13.44
C ILE A 16 -32.32 5.07 -13.42
N PRO A 17 -32.66 6.12 -14.18
CA PRO A 17 -31.97 7.40 -14.06
C PRO A 17 -32.66 8.28 -13.02
N TRP A 18 -31.88 8.78 -12.05
CA TRP A 18 -32.35 9.86 -11.17
C TRP A 18 -32.27 11.20 -11.91
N GLN A 19 -33.44 11.76 -12.20
CA GLN A 19 -33.56 13.12 -12.71
C GLN A 19 -33.50 14.11 -11.55
N LEU A 20 -32.61 15.09 -11.69
CA LEU A 20 -32.60 16.35 -10.94
C LEU A 20 -33.80 17.20 -11.36
N ALA A 21 -34.69 17.49 -10.44
CA ALA A 21 -35.74 18.49 -10.62
C ALA A 21 -35.25 19.86 -10.14
N LEU A 22 -35.00 20.74 -11.10
CA LEU A 22 -34.87 22.16 -10.87
C LEU A 22 -36.27 22.75 -10.73
N TRP A 23 -36.57 23.40 -9.61
CA TRP A 23 -37.74 24.26 -9.45
C TRP A 23 -37.31 25.71 -9.60
N SER A 24 -37.69 26.30 -10.72
CA SER A 24 -37.78 27.71 -10.95
C SER A 24 -39.27 28.05 -10.93
N ASP A 25 -39.74 28.89 -10.03
CA ASP A 25 -40.94 29.66 -10.25
C ASP A 25 -40.80 31.04 -9.65
N GLY A 26 -40.86 31.98 -10.58
CA GLY A 26 -40.94 33.38 -10.28
C GLY A 26 -42.36 33.79 -9.91
N PHE A 27 -42.47 34.71 -9.02
CA PHE A 27 -43.66 35.56 -8.90
C PHE A 27 -43.25 37.02 -8.75
N CYS A 28 -43.58 37.78 -9.78
CA CYS A 28 -43.60 39.23 -9.80
C CYS A 28 -44.98 39.69 -9.30
N ASN A 29 -45.09 40.54 -8.28
CA ASN A 29 -46.04 41.65 -8.35
C ASN A 29 -45.93 42.73 -7.27
N LYS A 30 -45.82 43.95 -7.76
CA LYS A 30 -46.44 45.25 -7.36
C LYS A 30 -46.28 45.76 -5.91
N SER A 31 -45.51 46.82 -5.89
CA SER A 31 -45.72 48.14 -5.26
C SER A 31 -46.78 48.31 -4.18
N HIS A 32 -46.33 48.76 -3.01
CA HIS A 32 -46.99 49.86 -2.32
C HIS A 32 -46.03 50.59 -1.38
N ASN A 33 -45.88 51.91 -1.64
CA ASN A 33 -45.14 52.87 -0.83
C ASN A 33 -45.80 53.03 0.52
N LYS A 34 -45.12 52.76 1.61
CA LYS A 34 -45.30 53.38 2.90
C LYS A 34 -43.96 53.59 3.57
N LYS A 35 -43.55 54.87 3.61
CA LYS A 35 -42.46 55.34 4.48
C LYS A 35 -42.84 55.03 5.91
N PHE A 36 -42.03 54.17 6.57
CA PHE A 36 -42.01 54.08 8.02
C PHE A 36 -40.58 54.35 8.49
N GLN A 37 -40.46 55.35 9.33
CA GLN A 37 -39.22 55.68 10.09
C GLN A 37 -38.95 54.55 11.08
N HIS A 38 -37.96 53.73 10.78
CA HIS A 38 -37.50 52.70 11.71
C HIS A 38 -35.99 52.47 11.56
N THR A 39 -35.22 53.59 11.59
CA THR A 39 -33.76 53.50 11.38
C THR A 39 -32.95 53.45 12.67
N ASP A 40 -33.54 53.62 13.85
CA ASP A 40 -32.75 53.69 15.12
C ASP A 40 -32.75 52.40 15.97
N TYR A 41 -33.67 51.46 15.70
CA TYR A 41 -33.75 50.26 16.53
C TYR A 41 -32.89 49.08 15.98
N LEU A 42 -32.67 49.05 14.68
CA LEU A 42 -31.86 48.01 14.02
C LEU A 42 -30.35 48.21 14.26
N GLY A 43 -29.88 49.44 14.34
CA GLY A 43 -28.47 49.75 14.51
C GLY A 43 -27.89 49.31 15.86
N LYS A 44 -28.67 49.44 16.95
CA LYS A 44 -28.24 49.02 18.30
C LYS A 44 -28.26 47.51 18.48
N ASN A 45 -29.19 46.80 17.86
CA ASN A 45 -29.26 45.35 17.95
C ASN A 45 -28.21 44.66 17.06
N MET A 46 -27.91 45.19 15.87
CA MET A 46 -26.85 44.68 15.00
C MET A 46 -25.49 44.83 15.63
N ARG A 47 -25.17 45.93 16.34
CA ARG A 47 -23.90 46.06 17.05
C ARG A 47 -23.73 45.04 18.19
N LYS A 48 -24.80 44.71 18.91
CA LYS A 48 -24.77 43.65 19.94
C LYS A 48 -24.62 42.26 19.36
N ILE A 49 -25.27 41.99 18.24
CA ILE A 49 -25.13 40.69 17.52
C ILE A 49 -23.73 40.56 16.94
N THR A 50 -23.16 41.59 16.33
CA THR A 50 -21.80 41.56 15.78
C THR A 50 -20.76 41.37 16.91
N GLN A 51 -20.94 42.01 18.07
CA GLN A 51 -20.04 41.79 19.22
C GLN A 51 -20.18 40.37 19.80
N ALA A 52 -21.38 39.81 19.84
CA ALA A 52 -21.60 38.44 20.31
C ALA A 52 -21.02 37.43 19.37
N ILE A 53 -21.15 37.60 18.04
CA ILE A 53 -20.55 36.72 17.03
C ILE A 53 -19.03 36.82 17.07
N SER A 54 -18.45 38.02 17.22
CA SER A 54 -17.00 38.19 17.36
C SER A 54 -16.44 37.51 18.61
N ALA A 55 -17.15 37.55 19.72
CA ALA A 55 -16.76 36.90 20.98
C ALA A 55 -16.84 35.37 20.86
N VAL A 56 -17.86 34.83 20.17
CA VAL A 56 -18.01 33.38 19.93
C VAL A 56 -16.94 32.89 18.96
N CYS A 57 -16.63 33.62 17.90
CA CYS A 57 -15.55 33.27 16.98
C CYS A 57 -14.17 33.31 17.65
N LEU A 58 -13.92 34.23 18.57
CA LEU A 58 -12.68 34.31 19.35
C LEU A 58 -12.54 33.11 20.30
N LEU A 59 -13.64 32.69 20.93
CA LEU A 59 -13.65 31.51 21.82
C LEU A 59 -13.44 30.22 21.03
N PHE A 60 -13.98 30.08 19.81
CA PHE A 60 -13.72 28.95 18.93
C PHE A 60 -12.27 28.94 18.39
N ALA A 61 -11.69 30.11 18.09
CA ALA A 61 -10.30 30.21 17.67
C ALA A 61 -9.30 29.83 18.79
N LEU A 62 -9.63 30.17 20.04
CA LEU A 62 -8.81 29.80 21.21
C LEU A 62 -8.89 28.28 21.51
N ASN A 63 -10.04 27.65 21.30
CA ASN A 63 -10.17 26.20 21.47
C ASN A 63 -9.52 25.38 20.33
N SER A 64 -9.44 25.92 19.12
CA SER A 64 -8.77 25.25 18.00
C SER A 64 -7.24 25.25 18.15
N SER A 65 -6.68 26.20 18.90
CA SER A 65 -5.24 26.24 19.18
C SER A 65 -4.80 25.26 20.27
N ALA A 66 -5.72 24.78 21.11
CA ALA A 66 -5.40 23.83 22.17
C ALA A 66 -5.29 22.38 21.69
N VAL A 67 -5.83 22.06 20.49
CA VAL A 67 -5.73 20.70 19.92
C VAL A 67 -4.41 20.48 19.17
N ALA A 68 -3.72 21.55 18.78
CA ALA A 68 -2.43 21.47 18.10
C ALA A 68 -1.21 21.29 19.04
N LEU A 69 -1.43 21.23 20.34
CA LEU A 69 -0.39 20.96 21.35
C LEU A 69 -0.41 19.51 21.86
N ALA A 70 -1.05 18.60 21.10
CA ALA A 70 -0.93 17.18 21.35
C ALA A 70 0.46 16.72 20.91
N SER A 71 1.31 16.57 21.90
CA SER A 71 2.54 15.78 21.92
C SER A 71 3.62 16.20 20.93
N SER A 72 4.45 17.16 21.32
CA SER A 72 5.86 17.01 20.99
C SER A 72 6.28 15.59 21.42
N PRO A 73 6.87 14.78 20.52
CA PRO A 73 7.36 13.48 20.95
C PRO A 73 8.28 13.70 22.16
N SER A 74 8.03 12.98 23.24
CA SER A 74 8.93 12.98 24.38
C SER A 74 10.35 12.79 23.88
N PRO A 75 11.33 13.57 24.36
CA PRO A 75 12.71 13.39 23.96
C PRO A 75 13.06 11.91 24.13
N LEU A 76 13.61 11.30 23.09
CA LEU A 76 14.01 9.92 23.08
C LEU A 76 14.90 9.64 24.29
N ASN A 77 14.48 8.73 25.17
CA ASN A 77 15.33 8.28 26.24
C ASN A 77 16.60 7.65 25.64
N PRO A 78 17.79 8.02 26.11
CA PRO A 78 19.02 7.33 25.74
C PRO A 78 18.85 5.82 25.98
N GLY A 79 19.04 5.02 24.93
CA GLY A 79 18.85 3.56 24.98
C GLY A 79 17.47 3.06 24.52
N THR A 80 16.56 3.92 24.08
CA THR A 80 15.34 3.49 23.38
C THR A 80 15.69 3.02 21.98
N ASN A 81 15.38 1.79 21.65
CA ASN A 81 15.55 1.26 20.30
C ASN A 81 14.30 1.48 19.44
N VAL A 82 14.43 1.31 18.12
CA VAL A 82 13.35 1.54 17.16
C VAL A 82 12.15 0.62 17.43
N ALA A 83 12.36 -0.60 17.91
CA ALA A 83 11.27 -1.52 18.25
C ALA A 83 10.41 -0.96 19.40
N ARG A 84 11.03 -0.42 20.46
CA ARG A 84 10.29 0.24 21.55
C ARG A 84 9.54 1.49 21.11
N LEU A 85 10.11 2.24 20.18
CA LEU A 85 9.41 3.40 19.61
C LEU A 85 8.18 2.96 18.82
N ALA A 86 8.27 1.90 18.04
CA ALA A 86 7.16 1.36 17.28
C ALA A 86 6.06 0.79 18.19
N GLU A 87 6.40 0.22 19.35
CA GLU A 87 5.42 -0.19 20.37
C GLU A 87 4.64 0.99 20.96
N GLN A 88 5.23 2.17 20.98
CA GLN A 88 4.64 3.39 21.54
C GLN A 88 3.93 4.27 20.50
N ALA A 89 4.26 4.10 19.22
CA ALA A 89 3.69 4.86 18.12
C ALA A 89 2.53 4.08 17.46
N PRO A 90 1.45 4.75 17.03
CA PRO A 90 0.44 4.11 16.20
C PRO A 90 1.08 3.66 14.89
N ILE A 91 0.69 2.46 14.42
CA ILE A 91 1.13 1.94 13.11
C ILE A 91 0.67 2.91 12.02
N HIS A 92 1.57 3.27 11.12
CA HIS A 92 1.28 4.13 9.98
C HIS A 92 0.61 3.32 8.87
N TRP A 93 -0.69 3.10 9.01
CA TRP A 93 -1.49 2.39 8.01
C TRP A 93 -1.68 3.24 6.75
N VAL A 94 -1.44 2.63 5.59
CA VAL A 94 -1.65 3.25 4.27
C VAL A 94 -2.42 2.31 3.34
N SER A 95 -3.14 2.90 2.39
CA SER A 95 -3.73 2.17 1.27
C SER A 95 -2.87 2.33 0.01
N VAL A 96 -3.07 1.46 -0.99
CA VAL A 96 -2.43 1.59 -2.30
C VAL A 96 -2.76 2.94 -2.94
N ALA A 97 -4.02 3.41 -2.80
CA ALA A 97 -4.43 4.72 -3.31
C ALA A 97 -3.68 5.89 -2.63
N GLN A 98 -3.39 5.81 -1.34
CA GLN A 98 -2.58 6.83 -0.65
C GLN A 98 -1.13 6.82 -1.14
N ILE A 99 -0.57 5.63 -1.40
CA ILE A 99 0.75 5.51 -2.00
C ILE A 99 0.75 6.15 -3.40
N GLU A 100 -0.20 5.79 -4.25
CA GLU A 100 -0.36 6.36 -5.60
C GLU A 100 -0.45 7.89 -5.57
N ASN A 101 -1.30 8.44 -4.71
CA ASN A 101 -1.46 9.88 -4.54
C ASN A 101 -0.14 10.55 -4.09
N SER A 102 0.63 9.91 -3.22
CA SER A 102 1.93 10.42 -2.76
C SER A 102 3.00 10.46 -3.85
N LEU A 103 2.80 9.69 -4.91
CA LEU A 103 3.69 9.63 -6.09
C LEU A 103 3.18 10.49 -7.26
N ALA A 104 2.00 11.11 -7.13
CA ALA A 104 1.43 11.96 -8.18
C ALA A 104 2.38 13.11 -8.55
N GLY A 105 2.53 13.38 -9.85
CA GLY A 105 3.42 14.44 -10.36
C GLY A 105 4.91 14.14 -10.24
N ARG A 106 5.34 13.02 -9.66
CA ARG A 106 6.74 12.62 -9.65
C ARG A 106 7.08 11.90 -10.95
N PRO A 107 8.32 12.09 -11.48
CA PRO A 107 8.76 11.34 -12.66
C PRO A 107 8.79 9.83 -12.39
N PRO A 108 8.79 9.00 -13.45
CA PRO A 108 9.02 7.57 -13.33
C PRO A 108 10.27 7.23 -12.53
N MET A 109 10.23 6.16 -11.77
CA MET A 109 11.31 5.73 -10.87
C MET A 109 11.50 4.21 -10.91
N ALA A 110 12.53 3.72 -10.22
CA ALA A 110 12.68 2.30 -9.95
C ALA A 110 11.90 1.93 -8.69
N GLY A 111 10.93 1.02 -8.83
CA GLY A 111 10.20 0.36 -7.75
C GLY A 111 10.69 -1.06 -7.57
N GLY A 112 10.84 -1.49 -6.33
CA GLY A 112 11.25 -2.85 -5.99
C GLY A 112 10.18 -3.57 -5.18
N VAL A 113 10.05 -4.88 -5.41
CA VAL A 113 9.08 -5.76 -4.74
C VAL A 113 9.81 -7.03 -4.32
N ASP A 114 9.67 -7.44 -3.06
CA ASP A 114 10.07 -8.78 -2.65
C ASP A 114 9.08 -9.81 -3.21
N ILE A 115 9.47 -11.08 -3.28
CA ILE A 115 8.65 -12.13 -3.90
C ILE A 115 7.82 -12.87 -2.86
N ASP A 116 8.48 -13.51 -1.91
CA ASP A 116 7.87 -14.50 -1.01
C ASP A 116 7.07 -13.83 0.11
N ASP A 117 5.79 -14.14 0.25
CA ASP A 117 4.80 -13.48 1.13
C ASP A 117 4.57 -11.97 0.83
N THR A 118 5.23 -11.42 -0.19
CA THR A 118 5.06 -10.04 -0.67
C THR A 118 4.33 -10.00 -2.00
N GLY A 119 4.96 -10.41 -3.08
CA GLY A 119 4.34 -10.53 -4.41
C GLY A 119 3.50 -11.77 -4.54
N LEU A 120 4.02 -12.88 -4.05
CA LEU A 120 3.41 -14.20 -4.15
C LEU A 120 3.13 -14.80 -2.77
N PHE A 121 1.97 -15.39 -2.63
CA PHE A 121 1.70 -16.35 -1.58
C PHE A 121 2.30 -17.70 -1.98
N PHE A 122 3.52 -17.96 -1.53
CA PHE A 122 4.43 -18.99 -2.07
C PHE A 122 4.29 -20.38 -1.44
N ARG A 123 3.40 -20.59 -0.50
CA ARG A 123 3.35 -21.76 0.36
C ARG A 123 3.34 -23.13 -0.31
N PRO A 124 2.64 -23.37 -1.44
CA PRO A 124 2.61 -24.71 -2.00
C PRO A 124 3.99 -25.25 -2.32
N GLY A 125 4.84 -24.45 -2.96
CA GLY A 125 6.21 -24.84 -3.32
C GLY A 125 7.11 -25.06 -2.11
N PHE A 126 7.09 -24.15 -1.15
CA PHE A 126 7.88 -24.25 0.08
C PHE A 126 7.43 -25.40 0.99
N TRP A 127 6.13 -25.60 1.14
CA TRP A 127 5.61 -26.75 1.88
C TRP A 127 6.03 -28.07 1.24
N ARG A 128 5.96 -28.17 -0.09
CA ARG A 128 6.45 -29.32 -0.83
C ARG A 128 7.94 -29.53 -0.60
N GLY A 129 8.72 -28.43 -0.63
CA GLY A 129 10.15 -28.46 -0.36
C GLY A 129 10.46 -28.99 1.04
N LYS A 130 9.79 -28.46 2.07
CA LYS A 130 9.94 -28.94 3.45
C LYS A 130 9.62 -30.44 3.54
N LYS A 131 8.47 -30.87 3.04
CA LYS A 131 8.07 -32.28 3.08
C LYS A 131 9.01 -33.20 2.33
N THR A 132 9.64 -32.70 1.24
CA THR A 132 10.54 -33.52 0.41
C THR A 132 11.94 -33.64 1.01
N PHE A 133 12.48 -32.54 1.55
CA PHE A 133 13.91 -32.46 1.89
C PHE A 133 14.20 -32.46 3.39
N SER A 134 13.33 -31.88 4.22
CA SER A 134 13.54 -31.82 5.67
C SER A 134 12.19 -31.64 6.42
N PRO A 135 11.37 -32.70 6.54
CA PRO A 135 10.01 -32.59 7.10
C PRO A 135 9.95 -31.95 8.49
N GLU A 136 10.98 -32.17 9.30
CA GLU A 136 11.02 -31.76 10.72
C GLU A 136 11.86 -30.49 10.98
N SER A 137 12.47 -29.90 9.93
CA SER A 137 13.30 -28.70 10.09
C SER A 137 13.15 -27.74 8.90
N GLU A 138 13.79 -26.56 9.00
CA GLU A 138 13.88 -25.59 7.88
C GLU A 138 15.16 -25.81 7.03
N ASP A 139 15.87 -26.95 7.18
CA ASP A 139 17.13 -27.20 6.46
C ASP A 139 16.94 -27.32 4.94
N TYR A 140 15.71 -27.57 4.45
CA TYR A 140 15.43 -27.54 3.02
C TYR A 140 15.78 -26.18 2.40
N LEU A 141 15.73 -25.08 3.15
CA LEU A 141 16.13 -23.74 2.69
C LEU A 141 17.65 -23.64 2.41
N LYS A 142 18.45 -24.54 2.95
CA LYS A 142 19.90 -24.66 2.68
C LYS A 142 20.21 -25.61 1.51
N ASN A 143 19.20 -26.30 0.99
CA ASN A 143 19.37 -27.32 -0.04
C ASN A 143 19.34 -26.67 -1.44
N PRO A 144 20.44 -26.74 -2.23
CA PRO A 144 20.48 -26.15 -3.55
C PRO A 144 19.49 -26.81 -4.53
N VAL A 145 19.18 -28.10 -4.34
CA VAL A 145 18.19 -28.79 -5.19
C VAL A 145 16.76 -28.23 -4.94
N PHE A 146 16.46 -27.81 -3.74
CA PHE A 146 15.19 -27.12 -3.45
C PHE A 146 15.10 -25.83 -4.27
N TRP A 147 16.15 -25.01 -4.24
CA TRP A 147 16.16 -23.74 -4.96
C TRP A 147 16.12 -23.93 -6.47
N GLU A 148 16.84 -24.95 -7.02
CA GLU A 148 16.71 -25.29 -8.44
C GLU A 148 15.27 -25.62 -8.85
N LYS A 149 14.53 -26.35 -8.02
CA LYS A 149 13.12 -26.66 -8.28
C LYS A 149 12.21 -25.44 -8.07
N MET A 150 12.44 -24.67 -7.02
CA MET A 150 11.63 -23.52 -6.66
C MET A 150 11.73 -22.42 -7.73
N ASN A 151 12.97 -22.14 -8.19
CA ASN A 151 13.22 -21.13 -9.21
C ASN A 151 12.91 -21.62 -10.64
N ASN A 152 12.64 -22.91 -10.85
CA ASN A 152 12.36 -23.50 -12.17
C ASN A 152 11.08 -24.35 -12.15
N GLY A 153 9.95 -23.72 -11.83
CA GLY A 153 8.63 -24.30 -12.05
C GLY A 153 7.77 -24.50 -10.79
N TRP A 154 8.34 -24.65 -9.59
CA TRP A 154 7.49 -24.85 -8.40
C TRP A 154 6.72 -23.58 -8.00
N ASP A 155 7.09 -22.41 -8.55
CA ASP A 155 6.33 -21.18 -8.41
C ASP A 155 5.01 -21.15 -9.20
N GLU A 156 4.79 -22.11 -10.09
CA GLU A 156 3.51 -22.24 -10.82
C GLU A 156 2.30 -22.41 -9.88
N PHE A 157 2.54 -22.91 -8.66
CA PHE A 157 1.53 -23.09 -7.62
C PHE A 157 1.42 -21.90 -6.66
N SER A 158 2.25 -20.89 -6.84
CA SER A 158 2.22 -19.68 -6.01
C SER A 158 1.08 -18.77 -6.48
N ILE A 159 0.40 -18.14 -5.53
CA ILE A 159 -0.77 -17.29 -5.81
C ILE A 159 -0.33 -15.83 -5.71
N PRO A 160 -0.48 -15.02 -6.78
CA PRO A 160 -0.23 -13.59 -6.70
C PRO A 160 -1.15 -12.92 -5.68
N LYS A 161 -0.57 -12.12 -4.78
CA LYS A 161 -1.34 -11.36 -3.80
C LYS A 161 -2.05 -10.20 -4.49
N GLU A 162 -3.29 -9.95 -4.08
CA GLU A 162 -4.09 -8.88 -4.68
C GLU A 162 -3.48 -7.50 -4.46
N VAL A 163 -2.93 -7.24 -3.28
CA VAL A 163 -2.21 -6.00 -3.00
C VAL A 163 -1.02 -5.80 -3.94
N ALA A 164 -0.29 -6.86 -4.26
CA ALA A 164 0.84 -6.80 -5.19
C ALA A 164 0.37 -6.49 -6.62
N ARG A 165 -0.77 -7.06 -7.05
CA ARG A 165 -1.37 -6.71 -8.35
C ARG A 165 -1.65 -5.22 -8.45
N GLN A 166 -2.30 -4.66 -7.43
CA GLN A 166 -2.64 -3.24 -7.38
C GLN A 166 -1.40 -2.34 -7.40
N LEU A 167 -0.36 -2.69 -6.62
CA LEU A 167 0.89 -1.93 -6.58
C LEU A 167 1.63 -1.98 -7.91
N ILE A 168 1.78 -3.17 -8.49
CA ILE A 168 2.48 -3.37 -9.75
C ILE A 168 1.73 -2.65 -10.88
N ASP A 169 0.41 -2.79 -10.95
CA ASP A 169 -0.41 -2.08 -11.92
C ASP A 169 -0.28 -0.56 -11.80
N MET A 170 -0.29 -0.02 -10.58
CA MET A 170 0.00 1.38 -10.32
C MET A 170 1.38 1.80 -10.88
N HIS A 171 2.43 1.04 -10.61
CA HIS A 171 3.78 1.34 -11.10
C HIS A 171 3.88 1.22 -12.63
N VAL A 172 3.22 0.23 -13.23
CA VAL A 172 3.14 0.10 -14.69
C VAL A 172 2.48 1.32 -15.32
N ARG A 173 1.31 1.76 -14.79
CA ARG A 173 0.63 2.97 -15.28
C ARG A 173 1.48 4.23 -15.17
N ARG A 174 2.36 4.30 -14.18
CA ARG A 174 3.29 5.41 -13.99
C ARG A 174 4.50 5.37 -14.93
N GLY A 175 4.73 4.24 -15.62
CA GLY A 175 5.94 4.00 -16.42
C GLY A 175 7.18 3.71 -15.57
N ASP A 176 7.02 3.28 -14.32
CA ASP A 176 8.12 2.95 -13.41
C ASP A 176 8.81 1.66 -13.86
N ALA A 177 10.13 1.55 -13.63
CA ALA A 177 10.87 0.30 -13.79
C ALA A 177 10.60 -0.60 -12.57
N ILE A 178 10.23 -1.86 -12.82
CA ILE A 178 9.89 -2.82 -11.77
C ILE A 178 11.02 -3.81 -11.59
N PHE A 179 11.50 -3.95 -10.37
CA PHE A 179 12.49 -4.91 -9.94
C PHE A 179 11.93 -5.85 -8.89
N PHE A 180 12.08 -7.14 -9.09
CA PHE A 180 11.86 -8.10 -8.01
C PHE A 180 13.19 -8.46 -7.36
N VAL A 181 13.28 -8.33 -6.03
CA VAL A 181 14.51 -8.60 -5.27
C VAL A 181 14.18 -9.55 -4.13
N THR A 182 14.65 -10.79 -4.27
CA THR A 182 14.34 -11.87 -3.32
C THR A 182 15.57 -12.39 -2.57
N GLY A 183 15.36 -12.88 -1.35
CA GLY A 183 16.37 -13.61 -0.58
C GLY A 183 16.64 -15.04 -1.06
N ARG A 184 15.95 -15.52 -2.08
CA ARG A 184 16.19 -16.86 -2.65
C ARG A 184 17.62 -16.99 -3.15
N SER A 185 18.18 -18.20 -3.02
CA SER A 185 19.49 -18.51 -3.58
C SER A 185 19.44 -18.47 -5.12
N PRO A 186 20.44 -17.87 -5.79
CA PRO A 186 20.50 -17.87 -7.25
C PRO A 186 20.73 -19.27 -7.79
N THR A 187 20.21 -19.52 -8.99
CA THR A 187 20.36 -20.77 -9.75
C THR A 187 20.86 -20.46 -11.16
N LYS A 188 21.34 -21.49 -11.89
CA LYS A 188 21.89 -21.27 -13.26
C LYS A 188 20.85 -20.78 -14.24
N THR A 189 19.63 -21.28 -14.10
CA THR A 189 18.46 -20.89 -14.88
C THR A 189 17.31 -20.55 -13.92
N GLU A 190 16.35 -19.80 -14.38
CA GLU A 190 15.16 -19.49 -13.62
C GLU A 190 13.97 -19.23 -14.57
N THR A 191 12.78 -19.49 -14.10
CA THR A 191 11.51 -19.18 -14.78
C THR A 191 10.69 -18.16 -13.99
N VAL A 192 11.19 -17.71 -12.85
CA VAL A 192 10.49 -16.81 -11.91
C VAL A 192 10.18 -15.48 -12.58
N SER A 193 11.16 -14.91 -13.31
CA SER A 193 10.97 -13.64 -14.05
C SER A 193 9.78 -13.71 -14.99
N LYS A 194 9.69 -14.81 -15.77
CA LYS A 194 8.56 -15.01 -16.67
C LYS A 194 7.26 -15.22 -15.92
N THR A 195 7.26 -16.04 -14.88
CA THR A 195 6.08 -16.31 -14.04
C THR A 195 5.53 -15.02 -13.44
N LEU A 196 6.39 -14.13 -12.93
CA LEU A 196 5.98 -12.85 -12.38
C LEU A 196 5.43 -11.90 -13.44
N ALA A 197 6.14 -11.79 -14.58
CA ALA A 197 5.69 -10.97 -15.71
C ALA A 197 4.30 -11.37 -16.19
N ASP A 198 4.06 -12.68 -16.35
CA ASP A 198 2.78 -13.23 -16.81
C ASP A 198 1.67 -13.01 -15.76
N ASN A 199 1.93 -13.32 -14.49
CA ASN A 199 0.94 -13.23 -13.41
C ASN A 199 0.51 -11.80 -13.10
N PHE A 200 1.41 -10.83 -13.26
CA PHE A 200 1.16 -9.42 -13.00
C PHE A 200 0.96 -8.60 -14.27
N HIS A 201 0.98 -9.22 -15.44
CA HIS A 201 0.82 -8.56 -16.75
C HIS A 201 1.79 -7.40 -16.96
N ILE A 202 3.06 -7.59 -16.55
CA ILE A 202 4.06 -6.53 -16.62
C ILE A 202 4.59 -6.41 -18.04
N PRO A 203 4.48 -5.24 -18.70
CA PRO A 203 5.08 -5.02 -20.01
C PRO A 203 6.60 -5.19 -19.97
N ALA A 204 7.19 -5.71 -21.04
CA ALA A 204 8.64 -5.91 -21.14
C ALA A 204 9.46 -4.63 -20.94
N THR A 205 8.87 -3.47 -21.21
CA THR A 205 9.48 -2.16 -20.98
C THR A 205 9.60 -1.79 -19.50
N ASN A 206 8.79 -2.39 -18.63
CA ASN A 206 8.76 -2.12 -17.20
C ASN A 206 9.43 -3.25 -16.39
N MET A 207 9.45 -4.47 -16.94
CA MET A 207 9.97 -5.66 -16.27
C MET A 207 11.49 -5.74 -16.36
N ASN A 208 12.13 -6.01 -15.23
CA ASN A 208 13.56 -6.34 -15.15
C ASN A 208 13.73 -7.81 -14.70
N PRO A 209 14.85 -8.45 -15.03
CA PRO A 209 15.15 -9.79 -14.52
C PRO A 209 15.12 -9.80 -12.99
N VAL A 210 14.63 -10.90 -12.41
CA VAL A 210 14.60 -11.11 -10.96
C VAL A 210 16.02 -11.09 -10.39
N ILE A 211 16.18 -10.40 -9.27
CA ILE A 211 17.43 -10.33 -8.52
C ILE A 211 17.38 -11.33 -7.36
N PHE A 212 18.17 -12.37 -7.44
CA PHE A 212 18.36 -13.36 -6.40
C PHE A 212 19.50 -12.91 -5.48
N ALA A 213 19.16 -12.16 -4.44
CA ALA A 213 20.16 -11.60 -3.51
C ALA A 213 20.82 -12.67 -2.64
N GLY A 214 20.16 -13.81 -2.48
CA GLY A 214 20.59 -14.87 -1.55
C GLY A 214 20.47 -14.44 -0.10
N ASP A 215 20.89 -15.33 0.80
CA ASP A 215 20.94 -15.07 2.23
C ASP A 215 22.38 -15.26 2.74
N LYS A 216 22.87 -14.29 3.51
CA LYS A 216 24.19 -14.34 4.15
C LYS A 216 24.05 -13.94 5.61
N PRO A 217 24.46 -14.79 6.56
CA PRO A 217 24.38 -14.49 7.97
C PRO A 217 25.03 -13.13 8.31
N GLY A 218 24.29 -12.29 9.04
CA GLY A 218 24.78 -10.99 9.50
C GLY A 218 24.86 -9.89 8.43
N GLN A 219 24.37 -10.14 7.21
CA GLN A 219 24.33 -9.14 6.14
C GLN A 219 22.92 -9.04 5.56
N ASN A 220 22.45 -7.81 5.32
CA ASN A 220 21.28 -7.60 4.51
C ASN A 220 21.68 -7.55 3.02
N THR A 221 21.60 -8.70 2.37
CA THR A 221 22.06 -8.86 0.97
C THR A 221 21.25 -8.02 -0.02
N LYS A 222 20.03 -7.60 0.33
CA LYS A 222 19.20 -6.80 -0.54
C LYS A 222 19.67 -5.33 -0.63
N SER A 223 20.25 -4.77 0.44
CA SER A 223 20.64 -3.34 0.49
C SER A 223 21.50 -2.93 -0.70
N GLN A 224 22.52 -3.74 -1.04
CA GLN A 224 23.41 -3.44 -2.17
C GLN A 224 22.64 -3.40 -3.51
N TRP A 225 21.73 -4.36 -3.72
CA TRP A 225 20.95 -4.42 -4.95
C TRP A 225 19.98 -3.24 -5.08
N LEU A 226 19.34 -2.84 -3.97
CA LEU A 226 18.48 -1.66 -3.96
C LEU A 226 19.26 -0.40 -4.33
N GLN A 227 20.49 -0.27 -3.82
CA GLN A 227 21.38 0.85 -4.15
C GLN A 227 21.81 0.82 -5.61
N ASP A 228 22.31 -0.31 -6.11
CA ASP A 228 22.83 -0.47 -7.47
C ASP A 228 21.77 -0.21 -8.54
N LYS A 229 20.51 -0.58 -8.25
CA LYS A 229 19.36 -0.35 -9.14
C LYS A 229 18.67 0.99 -8.88
N ASN A 230 19.16 1.81 -7.96
CA ASN A 230 18.59 3.08 -7.56
C ASN A 230 17.09 2.96 -7.21
N ILE A 231 16.72 1.88 -6.52
CA ILE A 231 15.33 1.64 -6.10
C ILE A 231 14.93 2.71 -5.08
N ARG A 232 13.83 3.40 -5.35
CA ARG A 232 13.36 4.54 -4.55
C ARG A 232 12.22 4.19 -3.61
N ILE A 233 11.51 3.11 -3.91
CA ILE A 233 10.43 2.56 -3.10
C ILE A 233 10.55 1.04 -3.13
N PHE A 234 10.45 0.40 -1.97
CA PHE A 234 10.58 -1.05 -1.85
C PHE A 234 9.47 -1.63 -0.98
N TYR A 235 8.81 -2.64 -1.50
CA TYR A 235 7.72 -3.34 -0.82
C TYR A 235 8.22 -4.70 -0.35
N GLY A 236 7.99 -5.02 0.91
CA GLY A 236 8.41 -6.30 1.48
C GLY A 236 7.65 -6.66 2.75
N ASP A 237 7.65 -7.95 3.09
CA ASP A 237 6.97 -8.45 4.27
C ASP A 237 7.91 -8.65 5.47
N SER A 238 9.21 -8.80 5.22
CA SER A 238 10.20 -9.08 6.26
C SER A 238 10.85 -7.82 6.84
N ASP A 239 11.43 -7.96 8.03
CA ASP A 239 12.21 -6.88 8.65
C ASP A 239 13.45 -6.52 7.81
N ASN A 240 14.04 -7.51 7.13
CA ASN A 240 15.16 -7.30 6.22
C ASN A 240 14.79 -6.43 5.02
N ASP A 241 13.55 -6.50 4.53
CA ASP A 241 13.09 -5.65 3.43
C ASP A 241 13.01 -4.19 3.83
N ILE A 242 12.47 -3.94 5.01
CA ILE A 242 12.32 -2.59 5.55
C ILE A 242 13.68 -1.98 5.89
N THR A 243 14.55 -2.76 6.51
CA THR A 243 15.90 -2.28 6.84
C THR A 243 16.74 -2.07 5.58
N ALA A 244 16.67 -2.96 4.57
CA ALA A 244 17.36 -2.77 3.30
C ALA A 244 16.94 -1.46 2.62
N ALA A 245 15.65 -1.16 2.57
CA ALA A 245 15.16 0.10 2.01
C ALA A 245 15.70 1.31 2.80
N ARG A 246 15.67 1.24 4.13
CA ARG A 246 16.19 2.30 4.99
C ARG A 246 17.68 2.55 4.79
N ASP A 247 18.48 1.49 4.71
CA ASP A 247 19.93 1.56 4.56
C ASP A 247 20.36 2.38 3.32
N VAL A 248 19.53 2.34 2.27
CA VAL A 248 19.80 3.04 1.02
C VAL A 248 18.97 4.31 0.83
N GLY A 249 18.21 4.74 1.84
CA GLY A 249 17.34 5.90 1.76
C GLY A 249 16.14 5.73 0.81
N ALA A 250 15.73 4.50 0.52
CA ALA A 250 14.50 4.19 -0.18
C ALA A 250 13.31 4.19 0.78
N ARG A 251 12.10 4.45 0.26
CA ARG A 251 10.86 4.32 0.99
C ARG A 251 10.52 2.84 1.16
N GLY A 252 10.66 2.29 2.37
CA GLY A 252 10.27 0.93 2.71
C GLY A 252 8.82 0.87 3.13
N ILE A 253 8.02 0.03 2.49
CA ILE A 253 6.60 -0.17 2.78
C ILE A 253 6.34 -1.64 3.08
N ARG A 254 5.74 -1.90 4.25
CA ARG A 254 5.43 -3.23 4.72
C ARG A 254 4.19 -3.80 4.06
N ILE A 255 4.31 -5.00 3.50
CA ILE A 255 3.21 -5.90 3.16
C ILE A 255 3.02 -6.86 4.33
N LEU A 256 1.80 -7.10 4.77
CA LEU A 256 1.55 -8.02 5.86
C LEU A 256 1.79 -9.47 5.42
N ARG A 257 2.57 -10.20 6.21
CA ARG A 257 2.70 -11.65 6.05
C ARG A 257 1.43 -12.32 6.56
N ALA A 258 0.90 -13.27 5.79
CA ALA A 258 -0.32 -13.97 6.17
C ALA A 258 -0.16 -14.68 7.53
N SER A 259 -1.18 -14.58 8.38
CA SER A 259 -1.16 -15.13 9.76
C SER A 259 -0.90 -16.64 9.80
N ASN A 260 -1.30 -17.34 8.74
CA ASN A 260 -1.06 -18.77 8.54
C ASN A 260 0.31 -19.07 7.91
N SER A 261 1.25 -18.09 7.76
CA SER A 261 2.60 -18.35 7.26
C SER A 261 3.36 -19.36 8.13
N THR A 262 4.02 -20.31 7.49
CA THR A 262 4.87 -21.29 8.15
C THR A 262 6.20 -20.69 8.58
N TYR A 263 6.59 -19.58 7.97
CA TYR A 263 7.82 -18.86 8.33
C TYR A 263 7.59 -18.00 9.57
N LYS A 264 8.00 -18.51 10.71
CA LYS A 264 7.79 -17.89 12.03
C LYS A 264 9.12 -17.44 12.65
N PRO A 265 9.09 -16.42 13.54
CA PRO A 265 7.93 -15.64 13.95
C PRO A 265 7.42 -14.71 12.82
N LEU A 266 6.15 -14.27 12.93
CA LEU A 266 5.65 -13.24 12.02
C LEU A 266 6.33 -11.90 12.34
N PRO A 267 6.73 -11.12 11.33
CA PRO A 267 7.23 -9.77 11.54
C PRO A 267 6.18 -8.89 12.23
N GLN A 268 6.63 -8.03 13.12
CA GLN A 268 5.76 -7.06 13.76
C GLN A 268 5.55 -5.86 12.83
N ALA A 269 4.32 -5.63 12.39
CA ALA A 269 3.98 -4.48 11.58
C ALA A 269 4.28 -3.17 12.31
N GLY A 270 4.92 -2.22 11.64
CA GLY A 270 5.27 -0.92 12.21
C GLY A 270 6.48 -0.94 13.16
N ALA A 271 7.17 -2.09 13.32
CA ALA A 271 8.31 -2.23 14.24
C ALA A 271 9.45 -1.25 13.98
N PHE A 272 9.54 -0.73 12.78
CA PHE A 272 10.56 0.23 12.36
C PHE A 272 9.98 1.63 12.08
N GLY A 273 8.72 1.88 12.41
CA GLY A 273 8.01 3.12 12.07
C GLY A 273 7.72 3.26 10.57
N GLU A 274 7.75 2.14 9.85
CA GLU A 274 7.44 2.07 8.43
C GLU A 274 5.94 2.22 8.15
N GLU A 275 5.62 2.57 6.91
CA GLU A 275 4.27 2.48 6.40
C GLU A 275 3.87 1.01 6.21
N VAL A 276 2.63 0.68 6.57
CA VAL A 276 2.08 -0.68 6.48
C VAL A 276 0.81 -0.66 5.65
N ILE A 277 0.74 -1.50 4.62
CA ILE A 277 -0.45 -1.53 3.77
C ILE A 277 -1.57 -2.30 4.47
N VAL A 278 -2.74 -1.66 4.57
CA VAL A 278 -3.94 -2.28 5.13
C VAL A 278 -4.41 -3.46 4.27
N ASN A 279 -4.93 -4.52 4.90
CA ASN A 279 -5.49 -5.70 4.23
C ASN A 279 -4.54 -6.36 3.21
N SER A 280 -3.25 -6.37 3.50
CA SER A 280 -2.21 -6.84 2.57
C SER A 280 -1.72 -8.26 2.85
N GLU A 281 -2.45 -9.05 3.63
CA GLU A 281 -2.08 -10.43 3.96
C GLU A 281 -2.24 -11.41 2.79
N TYR A 282 -3.19 -11.13 1.86
CA TYR A 282 -3.56 -12.01 0.74
C TYR A 282 -3.70 -11.26 -0.59
#